data_ff76a99011a42a70ea8002ffdc4be37a
#
_entry.id   ff76a99011a42a70ea8002ffdc4be37a
#
_cell.length_a   1.000
_cell.length_b   1.000
_cell.length_c   1.000
_cell.angle_alpha   90.00
_cell.angle_beta   90.00
_cell.angle_gamma   90.00
#
_symmetry.space_group_name_H-M   'P 1'
#
loop_
_entity.id
_entity.type
_entity.pdbx_description
1 polymer ?
#
loop_
_entity_poly.entity_id
_entity_poly.type
_entity_poly.pdbx_seq_one_letter_code
_entity_poly.pdbx_strand_id
1 'polypeptide(L)'
;GNGDLHLKNFSVQRLPDNTGLYYNKLTPNYDCLFCEAFNTDGNERGLGQLALGLLLDPEEGDEQFSDAQQHYGYYTGIDFIELAARLGIPEKPIQKFIDQLHSKQGDMLDLIDHSFMPQSMKTGAAKLLKSRLRALSIISFK
;
A
#
# COMPACT_ATOMS: atom_id res chain seq x y z
N GLY A 1 -5.25 2.21 3.99
CA GLY A 1 -5.12 1.82 5.11
C GLY A 1 -5.44 0.47 5.74
N ASN A 2 -4.75 -0.62 5.36
CA ASN A 2 -4.73 -1.84 6.16
C ASN A 2 -3.58 -1.71 7.19
N GLY A 3 -3.90 -1.47 8.45
CA GLY A 3 -2.92 -1.31 9.53
C GLY A 3 -2.45 -2.64 10.15
N ASP A 4 -2.94 -3.77 9.66
CA ASP A 4 -2.60 -5.12 10.16
C ASP A 4 -2.08 -6.04 9.05
N LEU A 5 -1.46 -5.48 8.02
CA LEU A 5 -0.83 -6.25 6.96
C LEU A 5 0.51 -6.81 7.45
N HIS A 6 0.60 -8.12 7.60
CA HIS A 6 1.81 -8.83 8.01
C HIS A 6 2.05 -10.08 7.14
N LEU A 7 3.18 -10.74 7.30
CA LEU A 7 3.55 -11.88 6.45
C LEU A 7 2.54 -13.03 6.46
N LYS A 8 1.76 -13.22 7.52
CA LYS A 8 0.71 -14.25 7.58
C LYS A 8 -0.48 -13.96 6.67
N ASN A 9 -0.63 -12.72 6.17
CA ASN A 9 -1.64 -12.34 5.17
C ASN A 9 -1.23 -12.70 3.73
N PHE A 10 -0.08 -13.33 3.56
CA PHE A 10 0.41 -13.82 2.28
C PHE A 10 0.55 -15.32 2.30
N SER A 11 0.03 -15.98 1.30
CA SER A 11 0.13 -17.43 1.15
C SER A 11 0.52 -17.80 -0.28
N VAL A 12 1.15 -18.95 -0.40
CA VAL A 12 1.52 -19.54 -1.68
C VAL A 12 0.75 -20.85 -1.90
N GLN A 13 0.39 -21.11 -3.12
CA GLN A 13 -0.35 -22.31 -3.49
C GLN A 13 0.36 -23.04 -4.63
N ARG A 14 0.14 -24.34 -4.69
CA ARG A 14 0.49 -25.17 -5.84
C ARG A 14 -0.78 -25.44 -6.64
N LEU A 15 -0.77 -25.06 -7.89
CA LEU A 15 -1.90 -25.33 -8.78
C LEU A 15 -1.99 -26.83 -9.09
N PRO A 16 -3.21 -27.38 -9.34
CA PRO A 16 -3.41 -28.80 -9.58
C PRO A 16 -2.62 -29.36 -10.79
N ASP A 17 -2.36 -28.52 -11.78
CA ASP A 17 -1.60 -28.84 -12.99
C ASP A 17 -0.07 -28.79 -12.79
N ASN A 18 0.38 -28.30 -11.65
CA ASN A 18 1.80 -28.24 -11.31
C ASN A 18 2.26 -29.56 -10.68
N THR A 19 3.01 -30.35 -11.44
CA THR A 19 3.62 -31.62 -10.99
C THR A 19 4.89 -31.43 -10.17
N GLY A 20 5.41 -30.20 -10.05
CA GLY A 20 6.58 -29.90 -9.26
C GLY A 20 6.34 -29.98 -7.75
N LEU A 21 7.42 -30.09 -6.98
CA LEU A 21 7.37 -30.17 -5.52
C LEU A 21 7.15 -28.80 -4.85
N TYR A 22 7.27 -27.71 -5.60
CA TYR A 22 7.27 -26.36 -5.06
C TYR A 22 5.94 -25.65 -5.28
N TYR A 23 5.61 -24.76 -4.35
CA TYR A 23 4.55 -23.75 -4.53
C TYR A 23 5.01 -22.75 -5.59
N ASN A 24 4.15 -22.41 -6.53
CA ASN A 24 4.50 -21.59 -7.69
C ASN A 24 3.61 -20.39 -7.92
N LYS A 25 2.64 -20.16 -7.05
CA LYS A 25 1.71 -19.04 -7.21
C LYS A 25 1.34 -18.46 -5.84
N LEU A 26 1.26 -17.12 -5.77
CA LEU A 26 0.62 -16.45 -4.64
C LEU A 26 -0.88 -16.72 -4.67
N THR A 27 -1.49 -16.87 -3.50
CA THR A 27 -2.95 -16.85 -3.38
C THR A 27 -3.49 -15.47 -3.76
N PRO A 28 -4.78 -15.34 -4.11
CA PRO A 28 -5.44 -14.04 -4.09
C PRO A 28 -5.25 -13.36 -2.73
N ASN A 29 -5.17 -12.02 -2.74
CA ASN A 29 -5.09 -11.26 -1.50
C ASN A 29 -6.30 -11.54 -0.61
N TYR A 30 -6.06 -11.70 0.67
CA TYR A 30 -7.09 -11.87 1.70
C TYR A 30 -6.74 -10.99 2.90
N ASP A 31 -7.70 -10.81 3.81
CA ASP A 31 -7.55 -9.97 5.00
C ASP A 31 -7.16 -8.51 4.68
N CYS A 32 -7.71 -7.99 3.60
CA CYS A 32 -7.47 -6.63 3.13
C CYS A 32 -8.51 -5.67 3.72
N LEU A 33 -8.39 -5.40 5.03
CA LEU A 33 -9.31 -4.51 5.73
C LEU A 33 -8.92 -3.03 5.53
N PHE A 34 -9.94 -2.19 5.40
CA PHE A 34 -9.76 -0.74 5.45
C PHE A 34 -9.86 -0.24 6.90
N CYS A 35 -8.83 -0.50 7.70
CA CYS A 35 -8.82 -0.26 9.15
C CYS A 35 -9.08 1.21 9.51
N GLU A 36 -8.60 2.14 8.69
CA GLU A 36 -8.77 3.58 8.93
C GLU A 36 -10.24 4.04 8.91
N ALA A 37 -11.12 3.29 8.24
CA ALA A 37 -12.55 3.60 8.26
C ALA A 37 -13.19 3.40 9.65
N PHE A 38 -12.54 2.62 10.51
CA PHE A 38 -13.00 2.29 11.87
C PHE A 38 -12.29 3.09 12.95
N ASN A 39 -11.43 4.04 12.58
CA ASN A 39 -10.72 4.87 13.52
C ASN A 39 -11.68 5.92 14.09
N THR A 40 -12.19 5.68 15.32
CA THR A 40 -13.19 6.51 16.00
C THR A 40 -12.59 7.44 17.05
N ASP A 41 -11.29 7.36 17.32
CA ASP A 41 -10.61 8.12 18.37
C ASP A 41 -10.20 9.55 17.94
N GLY A 42 -10.56 9.96 16.71
CA GLY A 42 -10.27 11.29 16.17
C GLY A 42 -8.81 11.53 15.80
N ASN A 43 -7.93 10.60 16.11
CA ASN A 43 -6.55 10.61 15.65
C ASN A 43 -6.49 10.10 14.23
N GLU A 44 -6.56 11.01 13.24
CA GLU A 44 -6.23 10.65 11.87
C GLU A 44 -4.82 10.06 11.87
N ARG A 45 -4.71 8.75 11.75
CA ARG A 45 -3.43 8.06 11.60
C ARG A 45 -2.79 8.36 10.26
N GLY A 46 -2.91 9.47 9.74
CA GLY A 46 -2.28 10.08 8.59
C GLY A 46 -1.70 9.18 7.50
N LEU A 47 -1.06 9.77 6.54
CA LEU A 47 -0.37 9.08 5.45
C LEU A 47 0.89 8.30 5.93
N GLY A 48 1.42 8.63 7.11
CA GLY A 48 2.67 8.07 7.63
C GLY A 48 2.59 6.62 8.12
N GLN A 49 1.38 6.08 8.33
CA GLN A 49 1.26 4.72 8.84
C GLN A 49 1.14 3.68 7.73
N LEU A 50 2.12 2.78 7.71
CA LEU A 50 2.05 1.47 7.06
C LEU A 50 2.04 0.38 8.14
N ALA A 51 1.49 -0.79 7.80
CA ALA A 51 1.52 -1.96 8.68
C ALA A 51 2.95 -2.51 8.84
N LEU A 52 3.77 -2.34 7.82
CA LEU A 52 5.18 -2.73 7.77
C LEU A 52 5.97 -1.56 7.19
N GLY A 53 7.18 -1.34 7.71
CA GLY A 53 8.13 -0.45 7.09
C GLY A 53 8.51 -0.89 5.68
N LEU A 54 8.72 0.06 4.78
CA LEU A 54 9.10 -0.26 3.40
C LEU A 54 10.58 -0.61 3.26
N LEU A 55 11.41 0.02 4.06
CA LEU A 55 12.86 -0.13 3.98
C LEU A 55 13.38 -0.64 5.33
N LEU A 56 14.31 -1.57 5.26
CA LEU A 56 14.99 -2.14 6.42
C LEU A 56 16.48 -1.79 6.33
N ASP A 57 17.07 -1.40 7.46
CA ASP A 57 18.51 -1.32 7.56
C ASP A 57 19.09 -2.74 7.57
N PRO A 58 19.97 -3.09 6.60
CA PRO A 58 20.51 -4.44 6.51
C PRO A 58 21.48 -4.80 7.64
N GLU A 59 22.06 -3.81 8.33
CA GLU A 59 23.04 -4.02 9.40
C GLU A 59 22.37 -4.06 10.78
N GLU A 60 21.45 -3.13 11.04
CA GLU A 60 20.81 -2.99 12.35
C GLU A 60 19.46 -3.74 12.43
N GLY A 61 18.85 -4.06 11.31
CA GLY A 61 17.56 -4.74 11.26
C GLY A 61 16.37 -3.84 11.60
N ASP A 62 16.61 -2.55 11.79
CA ASP A 62 15.59 -1.56 12.11
C ASP A 62 14.95 -0.95 10.86
N GLU A 63 13.79 -0.32 11.02
CA GLU A 63 13.12 0.40 9.94
C GLU A 63 13.97 1.61 9.53
N GLN A 64 14.34 1.65 8.25
CA GLN A 64 15.07 2.76 7.68
C GLN A 64 14.08 3.70 6.97
N PHE A 65 14.13 4.97 7.33
CA PHE A 65 13.38 6.01 6.62
C PHE A 65 14.20 6.59 5.47
N SER A 66 13.61 6.63 4.29
CA SER A 66 14.21 7.29 3.13
C SER A 66 14.28 8.80 3.31
N ASP A 67 15.08 9.48 2.49
CA ASP A 67 15.11 10.95 2.42
C ASP A 67 13.71 11.51 2.09
N ALA A 68 12.96 10.82 1.23
CA ALA A 68 11.59 11.23 0.88
C ALA A 68 10.65 11.14 2.09
N GLN A 69 10.68 10.03 2.81
CA GLN A 69 9.86 9.87 4.00
C GLN A 69 10.23 10.88 5.10
N GLN A 70 11.51 11.16 5.29
CA GLN A 70 11.98 12.20 6.23
C GLN A 70 11.51 13.60 5.81
N HIS A 71 11.53 13.89 4.50
CA HIS A 71 11.12 15.19 3.97
C HIS A 71 9.60 15.41 4.03
N TYR A 72 8.80 14.40 3.64
CA TYR A 72 7.35 14.52 3.54
C TYR A 72 6.59 14.08 4.79
N GLY A 73 7.22 13.32 5.70
CA GLY A 73 6.61 12.73 6.88
C GLY A 73 5.68 11.54 6.57
N TYR A 74 5.68 11.05 5.33
CA TYR A 74 4.92 9.90 4.88
C TYR A 74 5.56 9.26 3.64
N TYR A 75 5.20 8.00 3.37
CA TYR A 75 5.69 7.29 2.19
C TYR A 75 5.07 7.80 0.89
N THR A 76 5.92 8.00 -0.11
CA THR A 76 5.60 8.53 -1.44
C THR A 76 5.91 7.51 -2.54
N GLY A 77 5.65 7.86 -3.78
CA GLY A 77 6.08 7.05 -4.92
C GLY A 77 7.61 6.86 -5.00
N ILE A 78 8.39 7.85 -4.51
CA ILE A 78 9.86 7.75 -4.44
C ILE A 78 10.27 6.54 -3.60
N ASP A 79 9.64 6.33 -2.44
CA ASP A 79 9.96 5.24 -1.52
C ASP A 79 9.69 3.87 -2.15
N PHE A 80 8.60 3.74 -2.90
CA PHE A 80 8.27 2.49 -3.62
C PHE A 80 9.22 2.23 -4.78
N ILE A 81 9.72 3.27 -5.46
CA ILE A 81 10.74 3.15 -6.50
C ILE A 81 12.07 2.71 -5.86
N GLU A 82 12.45 3.28 -4.72
CA GLU A 82 13.64 2.88 -3.98
C GLU A 82 13.56 1.41 -3.51
N LEU A 83 12.44 1.01 -2.91
CA LEU A 83 12.19 -0.38 -2.53
C LEU A 83 12.35 -1.31 -3.74
N ALA A 84 11.76 -0.95 -4.87
CA ALA A 84 11.87 -1.75 -6.10
C ALA A 84 13.32 -1.88 -6.56
N ALA A 85 14.09 -0.80 -6.51
CA ALA A 85 15.52 -0.81 -6.86
C ALA A 85 16.32 -1.76 -5.94
N ARG A 86 16.06 -1.73 -4.63
CA ARG A 86 16.68 -2.66 -3.66
C ARG A 86 16.31 -4.14 -3.94
N LEU A 87 15.12 -4.38 -4.47
CA LEU A 87 14.67 -5.71 -4.87
C LEU A 87 15.08 -6.11 -6.30
N GLY A 88 15.82 -5.27 -7.01
CA GLY A 88 16.20 -5.51 -8.41
C GLY A 88 15.05 -5.40 -9.40
N ILE A 89 13.95 -4.75 -9.02
CA ILE A 89 12.78 -4.51 -9.88
C ILE A 89 13.00 -3.18 -10.64
N PRO A 90 12.91 -3.16 -11.98
CA PRO A 90 13.01 -1.92 -12.74
C PRO A 90 11.94 -0.89 -12.37
N GLU A 91 12.24 0.40 -12.50
CA GLU A 91 11.35 1.50 -12.16
C GLU A 91 10.05 1.51 -12.99
N LYS A 92 10.12 1.25 -14.30
CA LYS A 92 8.97 1.29 -15.20
C LYS A 92 7.75 0.47 -14.75
N PRO A 93 7.89 -0.80 -14.31
CA PRO A 93 6.78 -1.55 -13.74
C PRO A 93 6.11 -0.86 -12.55
N ILE A 94 6.87 -0.19 -11.69
CA ILE A 94 6.35 0.51 -10.52
C ILE A 94 5.56 1.74 -10.94
N GLN A 95 6.10 2.55 -11.84
CA GLN A 95 5.38 3.70 -12.41
C GLN A 95 4.08 3.27 -13.07
N LYS A 96 4.13 2.23 -13.92
CA LYS A 96 2.92 1.67 -14.55
C LYS A 96 1.88 1.21 -13.52
N PHE A 97 2.31 0.61 -12.41
CA PHE A 97 1.41 0.20 -11.34
C PHE A 97 0.77 1.40 -10.65
N ILE A 98 1.55 2.44 -10.34
CA ILE A 98 1.04 3.71 -9.79
C ILE A 98 0.00 4.34 -10.73
N ASP A 99 0.30 4.41 -12.03
CA ASP A 99 -0.63 4.94 -13.04
C ASP A 99 -1.93 4.12 -13.12
N GLN A 100 -1.83 2.78 -13.02
CA GLN A 100 -2.99 1.90 -12.97
C GLN A 100 -3.84 2.16 -11.72
N LEU A 101 -3.24 2.37 -10.54
CA LEU A 101 -3.99 2.74 -9.34
C LEU A 101 -4.70 4.08 -9.52
N HIS A 102 -4.04 5.07 -10.11
CA HIS A 102 -4.66 6.36 -10.42
C HIS A 102 -5.82 6.23 -11.39
N SER A 103 -5.68 5.43 -12.44
CA SER A 103 -6.77 5.20 -13.41
C SER A 103 -8.02 4.56 -12.78
N LYS A 104 -7.85 3.86 -11.67
CA LYS A 104 -8.93 3.21 -10.91
C LYS A 104 -9.51 4.07 -9.78
N GLN A 105 -9.05 5.30 -9.61
CA GLN A 105 -9.53 6.18 -8.56
C GLN A 105 -11.06 6.38 -8.60
N GLY A 106 -11.62 6.55 -9.79
CA GLY A 106 -13.06 6.70 -9.97
C GLY A 106 -13.82 5.48 -9.48
N ASP A 107 -13.44 4.30 -9.96
CA ASP A 107 -14.05 3.02 -9.58
C ASP A 107 -13.98 2.80 -8.05
N MET A 108 -12.85 3.14 -7.44
CA MET A 108 -12.66 3.01 -5.98
C MET A 108 -13.55 3.97 -5.19
N LEU A 109 -13.71 5.22 -5.64
CA LEU A 109 -14.58 6.20 -5.01
C LEU A 109 -16.05 5.80 -5.13
N ASP A 110 -16.44 5.27 -6.27
CA ASP A 110 -17.77 4.74 -6.54
C ASP A 110 -18.11 3.56 -5.60
N LEU A 111 -17.14 2.67 -5.39
CA LEU A 111 -17.28 1.55 -4.46
C LEU A 111 -17.47 2.04 -3.01
N ILE A 112 -16.74 3.08 -2.60
CA ILE A 112 -16.91 3.70 -1.29
C ILE A 112 -18.32 4.30 -1.17
N ASP A 113 -18.77 5.01 -2.18
CA ASP A 113 -20.09 5.67 -2.16
C ASP A 113 -21.25 4.66 -2.10
N HIS A 114 -21.14 3.55 -2.82
CA HIS A 114 -22.14 2.49 -2.82
C HIS A 114 -21.99 1.47 -1.68
N SER A 115 -20.98 1.64 -0.79
CA SER A 115 -20.80 0.75 0.36
C SER A 115 -21.88 0.94 1.42
N PHE A 116 -21.99 -0.03 2.33
CA PHE A 116 -22.88 0.05 3.51
C PHE A 116 -22.33 0.88 4.66
N MET A 117 -21.19 1.54 4.49
CA MET A 117 -20.60 2.40 5.53
C MET A 117 -21.49 3.62 5.83
N PRO A 118 -21.54 4.10 7.08
CA PRO A 118 -22.11 5.41 7.41
C PRO A 118 -21.48 6.55 6.62
N GLN A 119 -22.22 7.62 6.36
CA GLN A 119 -21.74 8.74 5.52
C GLN A 119 -20.45 9.38 6.01
N SER A 120 -20.27 9.51 7.33
CA SER A 120 -19.02 10.02 7.92
C SER A 120 -17.81 9.16 7.56
N MET A 121 -17.98 7.84 7.61
CA MET A 121 -16.91 6.89 7.24
C MET A 121 -16.62 6.93 5.73
N LYS A 122 -17.63 7.03 4.88
CA LYS A 122 -17.45 7.20 3.41
C LYS A 122 -16.62 8.44 3.12
N THR A 123 -16.93 9.55 3.78
CA THR A 123 -16.22 10.83 3.61
C THR A 123 -14.74 10.69 4.02
N GLY A 124 -14.46 10.08 5.17
CA GLY A 124 -13.11 9.81 5.63
C GLY A 124 -12.33 8.89 4.69
N ALA A 125 -12.97 7.79 4.28
CA ALA A 125 -12.40 6.83 3.35
C ALA A 125 -12.02 7.46 2.00
N ALA A 126 -12.92 8.26 1.43
CA ALA A 126 -12.69 8.95 0.16
C ALA A 126 -11.56 9.99 0.27
N LYS A 127 -11.50 10.73 1.39
CA LYS A 127 -10.41 11.69 1.68
C LYS A 127 -9.06 10.96 1.75
N LEU A 128 -8.99 9.88 2.52
CA LEU A 128 -7.76 9.12 2.69
C LEU A 128 -7.29 8.47 1.38
N LEU A 129 -8.19 7.87 0.61
CA LEU A 129 -7.87 7.31 -0.71
C LEU A 129 -7.22 8.35 -1.62
N LYS A 130 -7.86 9.54 -1.76
CA LYS A 130 -7.33 10.63 -2.58
C LYS A 130 -5.94 11.09 -2.09
N SER A 131 -5.75 11.20 -0.77
CA SER A 131 -4.48 11.61 -0.19
C SER A 131 -3.37 10.60 -0.45
N ARG A 132 -3.65 9.29 -0.30
CA ARG A 132 -2.67 8.24 -0.60
C ARG A 132 -2.32 8.15 -2.08
N LEU A 133 -3.28 8.28 -2.98
CA LEU A 133 -2.99 8.32 -4.42
C LEU A 133 -2.12 9.55 -4.76
N ARG A 134 -2.43 10.73 -4.18
CA ARG A 134 -1.59 11.92 -4.34
C ARG A 134 -0.16 11.69 -3.84
N ALA A 135 0.02 11.06 -2.68
CA ALA A 135 1.35 10.72 -2.16
C ALA A 135 2.11 9.80 -3.12
N LEU A 136 1.46 8.78 -3.67
CA LEU A 136 2.05 7.87 -4.66
C LEU A 136 2.45 8.57 -5.97
N SER A 137 1.82 9.71 -6.32
CA SER A 137 2.21 10.51 -7.51
C SER A 137 3.51 11.26 -7.34
N ILE A 138 4.04 11.36 -6.12
CA ILE A 138 5.34 12.02 -5.86
C ILE A 138 6.43 10.99 -6.17
N ILE A 139 6.97 11.05 -7.40
CA ILE A 139 8.00 10.11 -7.87
C ILE A 139 9.38 10.75 -8.01
N SER A 140 9.50 12.04 -7.72
CA SER A 140 10.76 12.79 -7.65
C SER A 140 10.63 13.95 -6.68
N PHE A 141 11.74 14.37 -6.10
CA PHE A 141 11.79 15.62 -5.34
C PHE A 141 11.48 16.82 -6.23
N LYS A 142 10.69 17.74 -5.73
CA LYS A 142 10.43 19.03 -6.38
C LYS A 142 11.41 20.07 -5.88
#